data_1e6bab988dc1384a8c78af4cdad26aac
#
_entry.id   1e6bab988dc1384a8c78af4cdad26aac
#
_cell.length_a   1.000
_cell.length_b   1.000
_cell.length_c   1.000
_cell.angle_alpha   90.00
_cell.angle_beta   90.00
_cell.angle_gamma   90.00
#
_symmetry.space_group_name_H-M   'P 1'
#
loop_
_entity.id
_entity.type
_entity.pdbx_description
1 polymer ?
#
loop_
_entity_poly.entity_id
_entity_poly.type
_entity_poly.pdbx_seq_one_letter_code
_entity_poly.pdbx_strand_id
1 'polypeptide(L)'
;TISFWIKRAKLNTTNGQQILTSHTDGNNRFQMFFDASVGGGAVGNKLTCFDVAGGSTTNLFETTRTFENTSKWYHIVLAFDTTQSTASDRMKLYVDGDQITAFDTINYPSEDYDLNWNADTAHYIGRYGASTSYPLDAYLAEFNNVDGTQLTPSTFGLTDTSTGRWI
;
A
#
# COMPACT_ATOMS: atom_id res chain seq x y z
N THR A 1 -0.31 11.42 1.22
CA THR A 1 0.79 10.56 0.74
C THR A 1 1.37 9.73 1.87
N ILE A 2 1.58 8.44 1.63
CA ILE A 2 2.22 7.50 2.56
C ILE A 2 3.53 7.06 1.90
N SER A 3 4.65 7.09 2.64
CA SER A 3 5.95 6.64 2.16
C SER A 3 6.65 5.82 3.23
N PHE A 4 7.27 4.71 2.86
CA PHE A 4 8.06 3.88 3.76
C PHE A 4 8.98 2.93 3.00
N TRP A 5 10.05 2.52 3.68
CA TRP A 5 10.87 1.40 3.24
C TRP A 5 10.40 0.12 3.92
N ILE A 6 10.33 -0.97 3.16
CA ILE A 6 9.96 -2.28 3.68
C ILE A 6 10.90 -3.38 3.17
N LYS A 7 11.32 -4.25 4.08
CA LYS A 7 12.05 -5.48 3.75
C LYS A 7 11.33 -6.65 4.40
N ARG A 8 10.78 -7.53 3.58
CA ARG A 8 10.02 -8.69 4.05
C ARG A 8 10.94 -9.73 4.68
N ALA A 9 10.55 -10.31 5.81
CA ALA A 9 11.27 -11.42 6.45
C ALA A 9 10.65 -12.78 6.11
N LYS A 10 9.35 -12.81 5.78
CA LYS A 10 8.62 -14.04 5.47
C LYS A 10 7.76 -13.89 4.22
N LEU A 11 7.71 -14.95 3.41
CA LEU A 11 6.92 -15.06 2.19
C LEU A 11 5.90 -16.19 2.30
N ASN A 12 4.99 -16.26 1.32
CA ASN A 12 4.06 -17.37 1.12
C ASN A 12 3.27 -17.72 2.38
N THR A 13 2.79 -16.72 3.10
CA THR A 13 1.94 -16.91 4.27
C THR A 13 0.55 -17.37 3.84
N THR A 14 -0.05 -18.27 4.61
CA THR A 14 -1.44 -18.71 4.39
C THR A 14 -2.46 -17.61 4.59
N ASN A 15 -2.07 -16.56 5.31
CA ASN A 15 -2.84 -15.34 5.51
C ASN A 15 -2.04 -14.16 4.96
N GLY A 16 -2.70 -13.13 4.46
CA GLY A 16 -2.04 -11.89 4.07
C GLY A 16 -1.24 -11.27 5.22
N GLN A 17 -0.23 -10.49 4.90
CA GLN A 17 0.57 -9.73 5.87
C GLN A 17 0.18 -8.27 5.81
N GLN A 18 -0.49 -7.79 6.84
CA GLN A 18 -1.03 -6.44 6.89
C GLN A 18 0.08 -5.41 7.15
N ILE A 19 0.22 -4.45 6.25
CA ILE A 19 1.21 -3.37 6.37
C ILE A 19 0.58 -2.19 7.11
N LEU A 20 -0.53 -1.69 6.58
CA LEU A 20 -1.25 -0.53 7.10
C LEU A 20 -2.74 -0.81 7.18
N THR A 21 -3.38 -0.33 8.22
CA THR A 21 -4.83 -0.36 8.36
C THR A 21 -5.30 0.88 9.10
N SER A 22 -6.34 1.56 8.60
CA SER A 22 -7.24 2.33 9.45
C SER A 22 -8.50 1.48 9.66
N HIS A 23 -9.10 1.53 10.83
CA HIS A 23 -10.20 0.61 11.12
C HIS A 23 -11.17 1.20 12.12
N THR A 24 -12.36 1.54 11.67
CA THR A 24 -13.53 1.85 12.50
C THR A 24 -14.29 0.56 12.80
N ASP A 25 -14.64 -0.19 11.74
CA ASP A 25 -15.32 -1.48 11.79
C ASP A 25 -15.08 -2.27 10.49
N GLY A 26 -15.77 -3.43 10.33
CA GLY A 26 -15.63 -4.26 9.13
C GLY A 26 -16.12 -3.61 7.84
N ASN A 27 -16.93 -2.55 7.92
CA ASN A 27 -17.53 -1.86 6.78
C ASN A 27 -16.88 -0.51 6.48
N ASN A 28 -16.01 -0.02 7.38
CA ASN A 28 -15.33 1.27 7.24
C ASN A 28 -13.86 1.09 7.64
N ARG A 29 -13.00 0.92 6.65
CA ARG A 29 -11.57 0.66 6.85
C ARG A 29 -10.75 0.89 5.60
N PHE A 30 -9.50 1.25 5.78
CA PHE A 30 -8.45 1.21 4.76
C PHE A 30 -7.50 0.05 5.06
N GLN A 31 -7.01 -0.64 4.05
CA GLN A 31 -6.03 -1.71 4.19
C GLN A 31 -4.99 -1.68 3.07
N MET A 32 -3.73 -1.90 3.45
CA MET A 32 -2.62 -2.17 2.54
C MET A 32 -1.84 -3.38 3.07
N PHE A 33 -1.66 -4.40 2.25
CA PHE A 33 -1.10 -5.66 2.68
C PHE A 33 -0.43 -6.42 1.53
N PHE A 34 0.44 -7.34 1.88
CA PHE A 34 0.85 -8.40 0.95
C PHE A 34 -0.18 -9.52 1.01
N ASP A 35 -0.69 -9.92 -0.15
CA ASP A 35 -1.71 -10.96 -0.23
C ASP A 35 -1.19 -12.34 0.20
N ALA A 36 -2.12 -13.24 0.50
CA ALA A 36 -1.84 -14.61 0.86
C ALA A 36 -1.53 -15.46 -0.37
N SER A 37 -0.69 -16.46 -0.20
CA SER A 37 -0.66 -17.59 -1.13
C SER A 37 -1.92 -18.43 -0.94
N VAL A 38 -2.90 -18.30 -1.82
CA VAL A 38 -4.12 -19.14 -1.75
C VAL A 38 -3.82 -20.49 -2.38
N GLY A 39 -4.17 -21.56 -1.68
CA GLY A 39 -3.94 -22.95 -2.16
C GLY A 39 -4.52 -23.15 -3.55
N GLY A 40 -3.70 -23.68 -4.47
CA GLY A 40 -4.11 -24.01 -5.84
C GLY A 40 -3.45 -23.20 -6.95
N GLY A 41 -2.44 -22.37 -6.65
CA GLY A 41 -1.62 -21.73 -7.67
C GLY A 41 -1.75 -20.20 -7.80
N ALA A 42 -2.52 -19.56 -6.94
CA ALA A 42 -2.46 -18.10 -6.87
C ALA A 42 -1.11 -17.67 -6.28
N VAL A 43 -0.39 -16.85 -7.02
CA VAL A 43 0.89 -16.29 -6.60
C VAL A 43 0.59 -15.21 -5.57
N GLY A 44 0.77 -15.52 -4.29
CA GLY A 44 0.78 -14.53 -3.22
C GLY A 44 1.95 -13.55 -3.37
N ASN A 45 2.14 -12.72 -2.37
CA ASN A 45 3.21 -11.71 -2.31
C ASN A 45 3.04 -10.49 -3.23
N LYS A 46 1.87 -10.25 -3.79
CA LYS A 46 1.51 -9.00 -4.44
C LYS A 46 1.14 -7.96 -3.40
N LEU A 47 1.32 -6.70 -3.75
CA LEU A 47 0.86 -5.60 -2.92
C LEU A 47 -0.58 -5.25 -3.30
N THR A 48 -1.45 -5.29 -2.31
CA THR A 48 -2.88 -5.00 -2.44
C THR A 48 -3.26 -3.85 -1.52
N CYS A 49 -4.13 -2.97 -1.99
CA CYS A 49 -4.68 -1.88 -1.22
C CYS A 49 -6.16 -1.67 -1.54
N PHE A 50 -6.97 -1.46 -0.53
CA PHE A 50 -8.36 -1.07 -0.70
C PHE A 50 -8.87 -0.19 0.44
N ASP A 51 -9.93 0.55 0.13
CA ASP A 51 -10.72 1.31 1.08
C ASP A 51 -12.16 0.82 1.03
N VAL A 52 -12.76 0.59 2.18
CA VAL A 52 -14.15 0.11 2.31
C VAL A 52 -14.95 1.16 3.05
N ALA A 53 -16.01 1.64 2.42
CA ALA A 53 -16.95 2.56 3.01
C ALA A 53 -18.38 2.00 2.92
N GLY A 54 -19.08 1.93 4.05
CA GLY A 54 -20.43 1.37 4.11
C GLY A 54 -20.53 -0.07 3.62
N GLY A 55 -19.47 -0.87 3.78
CA GLY A 55 -19.39 -2.26 3.31
C GLY A 55 -19.00 -2.43 1.83
N SER A 56 -18.91 -1.35 1.06
CA SER A 56 -18.52 -1.38 -0.35
C SER A 56 -17.04 -1.00 -0.52
N THR A 57 -16.30 -1.76 -1.32
CA THR A 57 -14.92 -1.42 -1.69
C THR A 57 -14.96 -0.27 -2.70
N THR A 58 -14.31 0.85 -2.37
CA THR A 58 -14.34 2.09 -3.14
C THR A 58 -13.09 2.35 -3.94
N ASN A 59 -11.95 1.84 -3.49
CA ASN A 59 -10.75 1.84 -4.30
C ASN A 59 -9.94 0.58 -4.02
N LEU A 60 -9.30 0.04 -5.03
CA LEU A 60 -8.54 -1.19 -4.93
C LEU A 60 -7.45 -1.20 -5.99
N PHE A 61 -6.27 -1.59 -5.61
CA PHE A 61 -5.31 -2.13 -6.55
C PHE A 61 -4.73 -3.46 -6.05
N GLU A 62 -4.39 -4.32 -6.98
CA GLU A 62 -3.52 -5.47 -6.81
C GLU A 62 -2.41 -5.39 -7.86
N THR A 63 -1.16 -5.34 -7.44
CA THR A 63 -0.04 -5.24 -8.37
C THR A 63 0.16 -6.55 -9.13
N THR A 64 0.48 -6.48 -10.43
CA THR A 64 1.01 -7.66 -11.15
C THR A 64 2.37 -8.08 -10.60
N ARG A 65 3.16 -7.09 -10.14
CA ARG A 65 4.46 -7.31 -9.52
C ARG A 65 4.33 -8.03 -8.19
N THR A 66 5.22 -9.00 -7.96
CA THR A 66 5.42 -9.67 -6.67
C THR A 66 6.62 -9.09 -5.90
N PHE A 67 6.60 -9.25 -4.57
CA PHE A 67 7.60 -8.74 -3.64
C PHE A 67 8.26 -9.92 -2.91
N GLU A 68 9.07 -10.70 -3.63
CA GLU A 68 9.58 -12.00 -3.16
C GLU A 68 11.05 -11.99 -2.71
N ASN A 69 11.77 -10.89 -2.90
CA ASN A 69 13.15 -10.82 -2.48
C ASN A 69 13.26 -10.35 -1.02
N THR A 70 13.49 -11.27 -0.10
CA THR A 70 13.62 -10.98 1.34
C THR A 70 14.94 -10.31 1.71
N SER A 71 15.90 -10.25 0.80
CA SER A 71 17.17 -9.52 1.01
C SER A 71 17.09 -8.05 0.58
N LYS A 72 16.05 -7.69 -0.18
CA LYS A 72 15.87 -6.36 -0.74
C LYS A 72 14.99 -5.48 0.14
N TRP A 73 15.37 -4.22 0.30
CA TRP A 73 14.48 -3.16 0.70
C TRP A 73 13.71 -2.64 -0.51
N TYR A 74 12.43 -2.41 -0.36
CA TYR A 74 11.56 -1.75 -1.31
C TYR A 74 11.11 -0.42 -0.74
N HIS A 75 11.26 0.65 -1.48
CA HIS A 75 10.66 1.94 -1.14
C HIS A 75 9.27 2.01 -1.75
N ILE A 76 8.25 2.16 -0.95
CA ILE A 76 6.85 2.25 -1.38
C ILE A 76 6.36 3.67 -1.13
N VAL A 77 5.78 4.28 -2.16
CA VAL A 77 5.05 5.56 -2.03
C VAL A 77 3.65 5.38 -2.60
N LEU A 78 2.65 5.59 -1.77
CA LEU A 78 1.24 5.61 -2.16
C LEU A 78 0.69 7.02 -1.97
N ALA A 79 0.34 7.67 -3.07
CA ALA A 79 -0.06 9.06 -3.10
C ALA A 79 -1.51 9.20 -3.60
N PHE A 80 -2.32 9.93 -2.85
CA PHE A 80 -3.71 10.22 -3.18
C PHE A 80 -3.93 11.72 -3.37
N ASP A 81 -4.74 12.05 -4.37
CA ASP A 81 -5.38 13.35 -4.57
C ASP A 81 -6.72 13.12 -5.27
N THR A 82 -7.76 12.95 -4.51
CA THR A 82 -9.09 12.61 -5.04
C THR A 82 -9.78 13.80 -5.72
N THR A 83 -9.24 15.02 -5.63
CA THR A 83 -9.78 16.19 -6.33
C THR A 83 -9.47 16.21 -7.83
N GLN A 84 -8.61 15.30 -8.30
CA GLN A 84 -8.24 15.22 -9.72
C GLN A 84 -9.42 14.76 -10.58
N SER A 85 -9.65 15.45 -11.71
CA SER A 85 -10.69 15.08 -12.68
C SER A 85 -10.41 13.74 -13.36
N THR A 86 -9.11 13.44 -13.62
CA THR A 86 -8.67 12.17 -14.21
C THR A 86 -8.56 11.09 -13.14
N ALA A 87 -9.29 10.01 -13.29
CA ALA A 87 -9.33 8.93 -12.28
C ALA A 87 -7.93 8.36 -11.94
N SER A 88 -7.08 8.14 -12.94
CA SER A 88 -5.71 7.63 -12.75
C SER A 88 -4.77 8.60 -12.01
N ASP A 89 -5.13 9.86 -11.90
CA ASP A 89 -4.37 10.85 -11.15
C ASP A 89 -4.77 10.91 -9.67
N ARG A 90 -5.92 10.32 -9.30
CA ARG A 90 -6.42 10.30 -7.92
C ARG A 90 -5.65 9.38 -6.99
N MET A 91 -5.00 8.35 -7.55
CA MET A 91 -4.19 7.39 -6.79
C MET A 91 -3.00 6.95 -7.62
N LYS A 92 -1.79 7.09 -7.06
CA LYS A 92 -0.54 6.69 -7.69
C LYS A 92 0.29 5.84 -6.73
N LEU A 93 0.77 4.71 -7.22
CA LEU A 93 1.69 3.84 -6.50
C LEU A 93 3.06 3.90 -7.14
N TYR A 94 4.10 4.04 -6.31
CA TYR A 94 5.48 3.98 -6.76
C TYR A 94 6.26 2.94 -5.95
N VAL A 95 7.20 2.29 -6.60
CA VAL A 95 8.13 1.34 -5.98
C VAL A 95 9.54 1.65 -6.44
N ASP A 96 10.45 1.91 -5.50
CA ASP A 96 11.84 2.22 -5.76
C ASP A 96 12.01 3.43 -6.72
N GLY A 97 11.16 4.44 -6.58
CA GLY A 97 11.15 5.65 -7.40
C GLY A 97 10.31 5.56 -8.68
N ASP A 98 9.97 4.37 -9.16
CA ASP A 98 9.24 4.15 -10.41
C ASP A 98 7.74 4.01 -10.19
N GLN A 99 6.93 4.67 -11.01
CA GLN A 99 5.48 4.52 -10.96
C GLN A 99 5.05 3.14 -11.43
N ILE A 100 4.22 2.46 -10.64
CA ILE A 100 3.57 1.22 -11.03
C ILE A 100 2.34 1.56 -11.88
N THR A 101 2.29 0.98 -13.06
CA THR A 101 1.18 1.13 -14.02
C THR A 101 0.56 -0.21 -14.41
N ALA A 102 1.20 -1.33 -14.06
CA ALA A 102 0.70 -2.68 -14.30
C ALA A 102 0.03 -3.23 -13.03
N PHE A 103 -1.26 -3.48 -13.14
CA PHE A 103 -2.09 -4.03 -12.09
C PHE A 103 -2.89 -5.21 -12.61
N ASP A 104 -3.13 -6.21 -11.78
CA ASP A 104 -4.09 -7.27 -12.06
C ASP A 104 -5.52 -6.79 -11.78
N THR A 105 -5.64 -5.90 -10.79
CA THR A 105 -6.89 -5.20 -10.49
C THR A 105 -6.57 -3.75 -10.17
N ILE A 106 -7.35 -2.83 -10.72
CA ILE A 106 -7.31 -1.40 -10.40
C ILE A 106 -8.71 -0.80 -10.44
N ASN A 107 -9.09 -0.11 -9.38
CA ASN A 107 -10.31 0.67 -9.29
C ASN A 107 -10.02 1.95 -8.53
N TYR A 108 -9.97 3.07 -9.26
CA TYR A 108 -9.63 4.37 -8.70
C TYR A 108 -10.75 4.92 -7.82
N PRO A 109 -10.43 5.69 -6.74
CA PRO A 109 -11.44 6.37 -5.95
C PRO A 109 -12.27 7.35 -6.80
N SER A 110 -13.49 7.62 -6.39
CA SER A 110 -14.31 8.68 -6.99
C SER A 110 -13.66 10.05 -6.80
N GLU A 111 -14.05 11.03 -7.62
CA GLU A 111 -13.69 12.43 -7.39
C GLU A 111 -14.24 12.89 -6.04
N ASP A 112 -13.45 13.70 -5.34
CA ASP A 112 -13.74 14.22 -4.00
C ASP A 112 -14.06 13.16 -2.94
N TYR A 113 -13.57 11.92 -3.13
CA TYR A 113 -13.76 10.84 -2.17
C TYR A 113 -12.85 10.97 -0.95
N ASP A 114 -13.44 10.96 0.24
CA ASP A 114 -12.71 10.94 1.51
C ASP A 114 -12.34 9.49 1.87
N LEU A 115 -11.03 9.21 1.88
CA LEU A 115 -10.49 7.91 2.25
C LEU A 115 -10.62 7.65 3.76
N ASN A 116 -10.81 6.38 4.15
CA ASN A 116 -10.71 5.98 5.55
C ASN A 116 -9.27 6.10 6.12
N TRP A 117 -8.24 6.22 5.27
CA TRP A 117 -6.90 6.63 5.70
C TRP A 117 -6.90 8.14 6.02
N ASN A 118 -6.33 8.52 7.15
CA ASN A 118 -6.41 9.86 7.76
C ASN A 118 -7.78 10.26 8.34
N ALA A 119 -8.76 9.37 8.35
CA ALA A 119 -10.00 9.60 9.09
C ALA A 119 -9.74 9.63 10.61
N ASP A 120 -10.65 10.23 11.38
CA ASP A 120 -10.60 10.22 12.86
C ASP A 120 -10.95 8.84 13.41
N THR A 121 -10.03 7.91 13.23
CA THR A 121 -10.14 6.52 13.68
C THR A 121 -8.77 5.94 14.03
N ALA A 122 -8.75 4.75 14.63
CA ALA A 122 -7.50 4.10 14.95
C ALA A 122 -6.74 3.63 13.69
N HIS A 123 -5.46 3.95 13.64
CA HIS A 123 -4.53 3.53 12.60
C HIS A 123 -3.53 2.52 13.15
N TYR A 124 -3.18 1.53 12.36
CA TYR A 124 -2.31 0.43 12.76
C TYR A 124 -1.24 0.19 11.70
N ILE A 125 -0.03 -0.06 12.15
CA ILE A 125 1.10 -0.51 11.34
C ILE A 125 1.41 -1.95 11.72
N GLY A 126 1.55 -2.84 10.72
CA GLY A 126 1.96 -4.22 10.91
C GLY A 126 0.87 -5.17 11.41
N ARG A 127 -0.41 -4.75 11.45
CA ARG A 127 -1.53 -5.59 11.91
C ARG A 127 -2.88 -5.16 11.33
N TYR A 128 -3.84 -6.05 11.38
CA TYR A 128 -5.22 -5.77 10.98
C TYR A 128 -6.04 -5.22 12.14
N GLY A 129 -6.40 -3.94 12.11
CA GLY A 129 -7.30 -3.31 13.07
C GLY A 129 -7.00 -3.69 14.54
N ALA A 130 -8.03 -3.94 15.31
CA ALA A 130 -7.92 -4.39 16.69
C ALA A 130 -7.50 -5.87 16.84
N SER A 131 -7.52 -6.64 15.76
CA SER A 131 -7.14 -8.06 15.73
C SER A 131 -5.63 -8.24 15.66
N THR A 132 -5.10 -9.27 16.28
CA THR A 132 -3.71 -9.73 16.11
C THR A 132 -3.54 -10.64 14.88
N SER A 133 -4.61 -10.88 14.12
CA SER A 133 -4.56 -11.65 12.88
C SER A 133 -3.80 -10.89 11.78
N TYR A 134 -3.22 -11.63 10.87
CA TYR A 134 -2.49 -11.09 9.70
C TYR A 134 -1.27 -10.22 10.07
N PRO A 135 -0.42 -10.64 11.02
CA PRO A 135 0.73 -9.83 11.41
C PRO A 135 1.70 -9.67 10.24
N LEU A 136 2.33 -8.49 10.16
CA LEU A 136 3.44 -8.25 9.27
C LEU A 136 4.70 -8.91 9.84
N ASP A 137 5.41 -9.67 9.01
CA ASP A 137 6.75 -10.18 9.30
C ASP A 137 7.75 -9.52 8.34
N ALA A 138 8.19 -8.32 8.70
CA ALA A 138 9.03 -7.45 7.90
C ALA A 138 9.75 -6.41 8.77
N TYR A 139 10.75 -5.78 8.18
CA TYR A 139 11.38 -4.57 8.69
C TYR A 139 10.78 -3.36 8.00
N LEU A 140 10.49 -2.30 8.75
CA LEU A 140 10.04 -1.01 8.24
C LEU A 140 11.05 0.08 8.64
N ALA A 141 11.27 1.04 7.75
CA ALA A 141 12.09 2.21 8.00
C ALA A 141 11.48 3.44 7.31
N GLU A 142 11.80 4.62 7.84
CA GLU A 142 11.45 5.92 7.27
C GLU A 142 9.96 6.04 6.92
N PHE A 143 9.10 5.66 7.87
CA PHE A 143 7.67 5.78 7.69
C PHE A 143 7.24 7.25 7.77
N ASN A 144 6.66 7.75 6.67
CA ASN A 144 6.11 9.10 6.56
C ASN A 144 4.63 9.01 6.18
N ASN A 145 3.80 9.80 6.86
CA ASN A 145 2.43 10.07 6.49
C ASN A 145 2.26 11.57 6.32
N VAL A 146 2.04 12.02 5.08
CA VAL A 146 1.87 13.44 4.75
C VAL A 146 0.43 13.66 4.33
N ASP A 147 -0.26 14.47 5.11
CA ASP A 147 -1.65 14.84 4.86
C ASP A 147 -1.75 15.99 3.85
N GLY A 148 -2.86 16.04 3.11
CA GLY A 148 -3.27 17.15 2.24
C GLY A 148 -2.43 17.34 0.97
N THR A 149 -1.46 16.47 0.65
CA THR A 149 -0.63 16.65 -0.54
C THR A 149 -0.27 15.33 -1.21
N GLN A 150 -0.43 15.28 -2.54
CA GLN A 150 0.06 14.19 -3.37
C GLN A 150 1.53 14.45 -3.73
N LEU A 151 2.46 13.78 -3.05
CA LEU A 151 3.90 13.91 -3.26
C LEU A 151 4.42 12.80 -4.18
N THR A 152 5.53 13.08 -4.85
CA THR A 152 6.26 12.11 -5.66
C THR A 152 7.39 11.45 -4.87
N PRO A 153 7.93 10.30 -5.32
CA PRO A 153 9.04 9.63 -4.63
C PRO A 153 10.27 10.50 -4.38
N SER A 154 10.55 11.47 -5.28
CA SER A 154 11.68 12.38 -5.14
C SER A 154 11.68 13.28 -3.90
N THR A 155 10.53 13.34 -3.19
CA THR A 155 10.44 13.98 -1.88
C THR A 155 11.11 13.15 -0.78
N PHE A 156 11.18 11.83 -0.94
CA PHE A 156 11.56 10.87 0.08
C PHE A 156 12.86 10.12 -0.23
N GLY A 157 13.35 10.21 -1.46
CA GLY A 157 14.54 9.52 -1.90
C GLY A 157 15.09 10.09 -3.21
N LEU A 158 16.14 9.51 -3.70
CA LEU A 158 16.78 9.90 -4.95
C LEU A 158 17.46 8.70 -5.62
N THR A 159 17.72 8.82 -6.92
CA THR A 159 18.57 7.84 -7.61
C THR A 159 20.03 8.22 -7.42
N ASP A 160 20.79 7.34 -6.78
CA ASP A 160 22.24 7.47 -6.72
C ASP A 160 22.82 7.36 -8.14
N THR A 161 23.39 8.45 -8.63
CA THR A 161 23.89 8.56 -10.01
C THR A 161 25.13 7.67 -10.28
N SER A 162 25.84 7.24 -9.23
CA SER A 162 27.01 6.37 -9.35
C SER A 162 26.64 4.90 -9.53
N THR A 163 25.54 4.47 -8.91
CA THR A 163 25.11 3.07 -8.90
C THR A 163 23.81 2.81 -9.66
N GLY A 164 23.07 3.87 -10.00
CA GLY A 164 21.73 3.78 -10.57
C GLY A 164 20.66 3.25 -9.60
N ARG A 165 20.97 3.17 -8.31
CA ARG A 165 20.07 2.63 -7.30
C ARG A 165 19.22 3.74 -6.68
N TRP A 166 17.97 3.41 -6.41
CA TRP A 166 17.12 4.23 -5.57
C TRP A 166 17.54 4.12 -4.10
N ILE A 167 17.76 5.27 -3.45
CA ILE A 167 18.20 5.41 -2.05
C ILE A 167 17.44 6.50 -1.33
#